data_f3c09897528bd9551c0a504b7984567f
#
_entry.id   f3c09897528bd9551c0a504b7984567f
#
_cell.length_a   1.000
_cell.length_b   1.000
_cell.length_c   1.000
_cell.angle_alpha   90.00
_cell.angle_beta   90.00
_cell.angle_gamma   90.00
#
_symmetry.space_group_name_H-M   'P 1'
#
loop_
_entity.id
_entity.type
_entity.pdbx_description
1 polymer ?
#
loop_
_entity_poly.entity_id
_entity_poly.type
_entity_poly.pdbx_seq_one_letter_code
_entity_poly.pdbx_strand_id
1 'polypeptide(L)'
;NEQIKENLVGAGNNAVNIQLYQGEWPIDLSYGNVPDGVPVISKDVLEEIKESDAVETAALYYTRNEYDAVFNGSQSLSNGTIMGVDSDYLDVYGYQITKGRGFSEKDFSENRKVALLDKTSASNLFPDGNVIGKTIEMKGEPFTVIGLIARKAASQPVINSMDDYYRYMSNDGSGMVCVPDTVWPTLYQYDEPQNVVVRATSTDDMT
;
A
#
# COMPACT_ATOMS: atom_id res chain seq x y z
N ASN A 1 -5.71 5.01 24.04
CA ASN A 1 -5.64 6.38 23.54
C ASN A 1 -4.21 6.89 23.36
N GLU A 2 -3.28 6.71 24.33
CA GLU A 2 -1.87 7.09 24.15
C GLU A 2 -1.16 6.24 23.09
N GLN A 3 -1.46 4.95 23.04
CA GLN A 3 -0.89 4.01 22.07
C GLN A 3 -1.34 4.31 20.62
N ILE A 4 -2.53 4.88 20.45
CA ILE A 4 -3.00 5.38 19.15
C ILE A 4 -2.22 6.65 18.76
N LYS A 5 -2.03 7.59 19.68
CA LYS A 5 -1.23 8.81 19.43
C LYS A 5 0.22 8.50 19.05
N GLU A 6 0.87 7.55 19.74
CA GLU A 6 2.24 7.11 19.44
C GLU A 6 2.34 6.45 18.05
N ASN A 7 1.36 5.63 17.67
CA ASN A 7 1.32 5.02 16.34
C ASN A 7 1.09 6.04 15.20
N LEU A 8 0.43 7.15 15.48
CA LEU A 8 0.06 8.18 14.53
C LEU A 8 1.19 9.20 14.30
N VAL A 9 1.85 9.61 15.38
CA VAL A 9 3.02 10.49 15.31
C VAL A 9 4.17 9.83 14.54
N GLY A 10 4.28 8.49 14.63
CA GLY A 10 5.29 7.73 13.91
C GLY A 10 5.06 7.63 12.38
N ALA A 11 3.84 7.82 11.87
CA ALA A 11 3.58 7.80 10.43
C ALA A 11 3.95 9.11 9.71
N GLY A 12 4.21 10.21 10.45
CA GLY A 12 4.69 11.49 9.92
C GLY A 12 3.73 12.26 9.02
N ASN A 13 2.51 11.78 8.81
CA ASN A 13 1.52 12.40 7.92
C ASN A 13 0.07 12.25 8.38
N ASN A 14 -0.16 12.02 9.67
CA ASN A 14 -1.49 11.79 10.26
C ASN A 14 -2.28 10.61 9.64
N ALA A 15 -1.61 9.66 9.01
CA ALA A 15 -2.24 8.49 8.43
C ALA A 15 -2.52 7.43 9.50
N VAL A 16 -3.75 6.96 9.57
CA VAL A 16 -4.24 5.94 10.50
C VAL A 16 -4.76 4.75 9.73
N ASN A 17 -4.23 3.57 10.01
CA ASN A 17 -4.79 2.33 9.49
C ASN A 17 -5.97 1.89 10.36
N ILE A 18 -7.12 1.68 9.74
CA ILE A 18 -8.27 1.07 10.39
C ILE A 18 -8.08 -0.44 10.31
N GLN A 19 -7.91 -1.05 11.47
CA GLN A 19 -7.64 -2.48 11.57
C GLN A 19 -8.93 -3.29 11.75
N LEU A 20 -9.05 -4.38 11.01
CA LEU A 20 -10.12 -5.35 11.15
C LEU A 20 -9.88 -6.23 12.39
N TYR A 21 -10.93 -6.52 13.15
CA TYR A 21 -10.88 -7.40 14.32
C TYR A 21 -11.89 -8.54 14.21
N GLN A 22 -11.50 -9.70 14.69
CA GLN A 22 -12.41 -10.82 14.95
C GLN A 22 -12.45 -11.09 16.47
N GLY A 23 -13.50 -10.60 17.12
CA GLY A 23 -13.54 -10.56 18.57
C GLY A 23 -12.50 -9.58 19.14
N GLU A 24 -11.56 -10.09 19.96
CA GLU A 24 -10.46 -9.29 20.53
C GLU A 24 -9.15 -9.37 19.69
N TRP A 25 -9.14 -10.16 18.62
CA TRP A 25 -7.93 -10.42 17.85
C TRP A 25 -7.87 -9.58 16.58
N PRO A 26 -6.78 -8.83 16.36
CA PRO A 26 -6.57 -8.13 15.10
C PRO A 26 -6.35 -9.13 13.96
N ILE A 27 -6.94 -8.85 12.81
CA ILE A 27 -6.77 -9.64 11.59
C ILE A 27 -5.73 -8.96 10.70
N ASP A 28 -4.71 -9.72 10.34
CA ASP A 28 -3.71 -9.30 9.36
C ASP A 28 -4.00 -9.97 8.00
N LEU A 29 -4.45 -9.17 7.03
CA LEU A 29 -4.74 -9.63 5.68
C LEU A 29 -3.50 -9.80 4.81
N SER A 30 -2.33 -9.35 5.27
CA SER A 30 -1.10 -9.34 4.47
C SER A 30 -0.54 -10.73 4.14
N TYR A 31 -1.00 -11.77 4.84
CA TYR A 31 -0.60 -13.17 4.59
C TYR A 31 -1.70 -14.02 3.96
N GLY A 32 -2.77 -13.43 3.48
CA GLY A 32 -3.87 -14.13 2.81
C GLY A 32 -4.83 -14.85 3.74
N ASN A 33 -4.77 -14.57 5.03
CA ASN A 33 -5.74 -15.09 6.01
C ASN A 33 -7.02 -14.24 5.96
N VAL A 34 -7.80 -14.42 4.89
CA VAL A 34 -9.05 -13.70 4.69
C VAL A 34 -10.15 -14.39 5.49
N PRO A 35 -10.81 -13.71 6.46
CA PRO A 35 -11.90 -14.29 7.23
C PRO A 35 -13.15 -14.49 6.37
N ASP A 36 -13.83 -15.62 6.59
CA ASP A 36 -15.11 -15.87 5.94
C ASP A 36 -16.18 -14.85 6.36
N GLY A 37 -16.98 -14.39 5.40
CA GLY A 37 -18.14 -13.55 5.66
C GLY A 37 -17.84 -12.06 5.93
N VAL A 38 -16.60 -11.61 5.77
CA VAL A 38 -16.27 -10.18 5.80
C VAL A 38 -16.53 -9.60 4.41
N PRO A 39 -17.46 -8.64 4.27
CA PRO A 39 -17.78 -8.06 2.98
C PRO A 39 -16.66 -7.12 2.50
N VAL A 40 -16.55 -6.97 1.18
CA VAL A 40 -15.77 -5.89 0.56
C VAL A 40 -16.35 -4.55 0.98
N ILE A 41 -15.49 -3.58 1.22
CA ILE A 41 -15.90 -2.21 1.53
C ILE A 41 -16.41 -1.55 0.25
N SER A 42 -17.67 -1.12 0.26
CA SER A 42 -18.26 -0.42 -0.88
C SER A 42 -17.72 1.00 -1.02
N LYS A 43 -17.84 1.57 -2.22
CA LYS A 43 -17.51 2.98 -2.45
C LYS A 43 -18.35 3.91 -1.60
N ASP A 44 -19.62 3.57 -1.34
CA ASP A 44 -20.51 4.38 -0.51
C ASP A 44 -19.99 4.45 0.94
N VAL A 45 -19.52 3.34 1.50
CA VAL A 45 -18.90 3.31 2.83
C VAL A 45 -17.61 4.13 2.87
N LEU A 46 -16.79 4.09 1.81
CA LEU A 46 -15.59 4.93 1.72
C LEU A 46 -15.94 6.42 1.70
N GLU A 47 -16.96 6.81 0.95
CA GLU A 47 -17.44 8.20 0.92
C GLU A 47 -18.01 8.63 2.29
N GLU A 48 -18.76 7.76 2.98
CA GLU A 48 -19.23 8.01 4.35
C GLU A 48 -18.06 8.26 5.33
N ILE A 49 -16.95 7.51 5.19
CA ILE A 49 -15.72 7.73 5.98
C ILE A 49 -15.11 9.11 5.67
N LYS A 50 -15.08 9.50 4.40
CA LYS A 50 -14.55 10.79 3.95
C LYS A 50 -15.41 11.99 4.37
N GLU A 51 -16.71 11.79 4.63
CA GLU A 51 -17.62 12.84 5.12
C GLU A 51 -17.39 13.22 6.60
N SER A 52 -16.60 12.47 7.35
CA SER A 52 -16.27 12.78 8.74
C SER A 52 -15.38 14.03 8.83
N ASP A 53 -15.75 14.98 9.69
CA ASP A 53 -15.00 16.21 9.94
C ASP A 53 -13.53 15.96 10.41
N ALA A 54 -13.29 14.80 10.99
CA ALA A 54 -11.96 14.36 11.45
C ALA A 54 -11.08 13.77 10.34
N VAL A 55 -11.64 13.51 9.14
CA VAL A 55 -10.97 12.84 8.04
C VAL A 55 -10.69 13.84 6.91
N GLU A 56 -9.43 14.07 6.59
CA GLU A 56 -9.00 14.86 5.44
C GLU A 56 -9.18 14.09 4.13
N THR A 57 -8.77 12.82 4.14
CA THR A 57 -8.91 11.88 3.03
C THR A 57 -8.82 10.44 3.53
N ALA A 58 -9.31 9.50 2.72
CA ALA A 58 -9.25 8.08 3.02
C ALA A 58 -8.98 7.28 1.74
N ALA A 59 -8.39 6.10 1.89
CA ALA A 59 -8.10 5.20 0.79
C ALA A 59 -8.34 3.74 1.17
N LEU A 60 -8.66 2.93 0.16
CA LEU A 60 -8.76 1.48 0.27
C LEU A 60 -7.52 0.85 -0.35
N TYR A 61 -7.08 -0.25 0.25
CA TYR A 61 -5.98 -1.01 -0.32
C TYR A 61 -6.04 -2.48 0.06
N TYR A 62 -5.46 -3.30 -0.80
CA TYR A 62 -5.09 -4.68 -0.53
C TYR A 62 -3.60 -4.77 -0.27
N THR A 63 -3.16 -5.76 0.50
CA THR A 63 -1.75 -6.00 0.75
C THR A 63 -1.45 -7.50 0.80
N ARG A 64 -0.28 -7.88 0.28
CA ARG A 64 0.20 -9.24 0.38
C ARG A 64 1.73 -9.26 0.51
N ASN A 65 2.20 -9.91 1.58
CA ASN A 65 3.60 -10.24 1.78
C ASN A 65 3.81 -11.68 1.31
N GLU A 66 4.58 -11.86 0.27
CA GLU A 66 4.76 -13.18 -0.35
C GLU A 66 6.19 -13.35 -0.84
N TYR A 67 6.76 -14.51 -0.52
CA TYR A 67 8.09 -14.87 -0.99
C TYR A 67 8.08 -15.13 -2.49
N ASP A 68 9.10 -14.58 -3.18
CA ASP A 68 9.32 -14.82 -4.61
C ASP A 68 8.04 -14.68 -5.46
N ALA A 69 7.26 -13.64 -5.18
CA ALA A 69 6.00 -13.38 -5.90
C ALA A 69 6.16 -12.40 -7.06
N VAL A 70 7.28 -11.66 -7.11
CA VAL A 70 7.55 -10.65 -8.15
C VAL A 70 8.88 -10.93 -8.81
N PHE A 71 8.88 -11.02 -10.13
CA PHE A 71 10.04 -11.39 -10.94
C PHE A 71 10.31 -10.42 -12.08
N ASN A 72 11.58 -10.29 -12.44
CA ASN A 72 12.06 -9.82 -13.74
C ASN A 72 13.13 -10.80 -14.25
N GLY A 73 12.73 -11.75 -15.08
CA GLY A 73 13.60 -12.84 -15.52
C GLY A 73 14.10 -13.67 -14.33
N SER A 74 15.40 -13.63 -14.06
CA SER A 74 16.03 -14.33 -12.93
C SER A 74 16.11 -13.52 -11.64
N GLN A 75 15.72 -12.23 -11.68
CA GLN A 75 15.66 -11.38 -10.49
C GLN A 75 14.32 -11.55 -9.80
N SER A 76 14.30 -11.62 -8.48
CA SER A 76 13.06 -11.68 -7.69
C SER A 76 13.11 -10.75 -6.48
N LEU A 77 11.95 -10.42 -5.95
CA LEU A 77 11.80 -9.85 -4.62
C LEU A 77 11.61 -10.97 -3.62
N SER A 78 12.64 -11.26 -2.84
CA SER A 78 12.66 -12.40 -1.91
C SER A 78 11.57 -12.30 -0.83
N ASN A 79 11.11 -11.12 -0.46
CA ASN A 79 10.05 -10.89 0.53
C ASN A 79 9.36 -9.55 0.27
N GLY A 80 8.92 -9.32 -0.97
CA GLY A 80 8.29 -8.07 -1.37
C GLY A 80 6.84 -7.97 -0.91
N THR A 81 6.37 -6.72 -0.73
CA THR A 81 4.95 -6.43 -0.49
C THR A 81 4.28 -6.02 -1.79
N ILE A 82 3.22 -6.73 -2.16
CA ILE A 82 2.34 -6.35 -3.27
C ILE A 82 1.15 -5.59 -2.70
N MET A 83 0.85 -4.42 -3.25
CA MET A 83 -0.22 -3.53 -2.84
C MET A 83 -1.19 -3.31 -3.99
N GLY A 84 -2.46 -3.65 -3.80
CA GLY A 84 -3.54 -3.24 -4.69
C GLY A 84 -4.16 -1.96 -4.14
N VAL A 85 -4.00 -0.83 -4.81
CA VAL A 85 -4.31 0.49 -4.25
C VAL A 85 -5.35 1.22 -5.08
N ASP A 86 -6.24 1.97 -4.42
CA ASP A 86 -7.14 2.90 -5.08
C ASP A 86 -6.41 4.20 -5.50
N SER A 87 -7.16 5.14 -6.08
CA SER A 87 -6.60 6.40 -6.61
C SER A 87 -6.04 7.32 -5.53
N ASP A 88 -6.50 7.22 -4.29
CA ASP A 88 -6.19 8.14 -3.19
C ASP A 88 -5.03 7.64 -2.31
N TYR A 89 -4.73 6.35 -2.36
CA TYR A 89 -3.75 5.69 -1.49
C TYR A 89 -2.39 6.38 -1.45
N LEU A 90 -1.84 6.73 -2.62
CA LEU A 90 -0.50 7.35 -2.69
C LEU A 90 -0.50 8.72 -1.98
N ASP A 91 -1.57 9.48 -2.14
CA ASP A 91 -1.69 10.78 -1.46
C ASP A 91 -1.88 10.62 0.04
N VAL A 92 -2.77 9.71 0.47
CA VAL A 92 -3.01 9.44 1.90
C VAL A 92 -1.73 9.10 2.64
N TYR A 93 -0.88 8.25 2.07
CA TYR A 93 0.41 7.88 2.66
C TYR A 93 1.55 8.84 2.36
N GLY A 94 1.30 9.90 1.59
CA GLY A 94 2.32 10.89 1.25
C GLY A 94 3.40 10.38 0.30
N TYR A 95 3.06 9.46 -0.59
CA TYR A 95 3.95 9.06 -1.68
C TYR A 95 3.96 10.09 -2.80
N GLN A 96 5.06 10.18 -3.49
CA GLN A 96 5.24 10.99 -4.70
C GLN A 96 5.89 10.17 -5.80
N ILE A 97 5.57 10.51 -7.04
CA ILE A 97 6.23 9.93 -8.21
C ILE A 97 7.60 10.58 -8.36
N THR A 98 8.65 9.76 -8.38
CA THR A 98 10.04 10.24 -8.53
C THR A 98 10.55 10.05 -9.95
N LYS A 99 9.98 9.13 -10.72
CA LYS A 99 10.29 8.87 -12.13
C LYS A 99 9.08 8.26 -12.82
N GLY A 100 8.90 8.55 -14.12
CA GLY A 100 7.76 8.04 -14.86
C GLY A 100 6.45 8.77 -14.53
N ARG A 101 5.34 8.03 -14.40
CA ARG A 101 4.02 8.55 -14.07
C ARG A 101 3.33 7.72 -12.97
N GLY A 102 2.35 8.33 -12.30
CA GLY A 102 1.40 7.64 -11.41
C GLY A 102 0.30 6.92 -12.19
N PHE A 103 -0.61 6.31 -11.44
CA PHE A 103 -1.83 5.74 -12.00
C PHE A 103 -2.74 6.85 -12.53
N SER A 104 -3.39 6.58 -13.66
CA SER A 104 -4.43 7.41 -14.25
C SER A 104 -5.79 6.74 -14.08
N GLU A 105 -6.88 7.49 -14.21
CA GLU A 105 -8.24 6.96 -14.18
C GLU A 105 -8.44 5.78 -15.16
N LYS A 106 -7.78 5.83 -16.33
CA LYS A 106 -7.82 4.73 -17.30
C LYS A 106 -7.13 3.46 -16.82
N ASP A 107 -6.12 3.57 -15.98
CA ASP A 107 -5.43 2.38 -15.45
C ASP A 107 -6.38 1.59 -14.54
N PHE A 108 -7.28 2.28 -13.81
CA PHE A 108 -8.32 1.65 -13.01
C PHE A 108 -9.51 1.18 -13.86
N SER A 109 -10.11 2.06 -14.67
CA SER A 109 -11.34 1.76 -15.40
C SER A 109 -11.18 0.69 -16.48
N GLU A 110 -9.98 0.54 -17.03
CA GLU A 110 -9.64 -0.46 -18.05
C GLU A 110 -8.90 -1.68 -17.46
N ASN A 111 -8.77 -1.78 -16.13
CA ASN A 111 -8.04 -2.86 -15.43
C ASN A 111 -6.63 -3.08 -15.99
N ARG A 112 -5.88 -2.00 -16.21
CA ARG A 112 -4.57 -2.09 -16.83
C ARG A 112 -3.56 -2.73 -15.88
N LYS A 113 -2.81 -3.72 -16.38
CA LYS A 113 -1.71 -4.36 -15.66
C LYS A 113 -0.47 -3.49 -15.68
N VAL A 114 -0.48 -2.45 -14.84
CA VAL A 114 0.61 -1.50 -14.65
C VAL A 114 1.06 -1.50 -13.20
N ALA A 115 2.33 -1.18 -12.95
CA ALA A 115 2.92 -1.21 -11.63
C ALA A 115 3.74 0.04 -11.32
N LEU A 116 3.75 0.44 -10.06
CA LEU A 116 4.68 1.40 -9.46
C LEU A 116 5.61 0.65 -8.52
N LEU A 117 6.89 0.97 -8.56
CA LEU A 117 7.91 0.36 -7.71
C LEU A 117 8.48 1.40 -6.75
N ASP A 118 8.80 0.98 -5.53
CA ASP A 118 9.69 1.75 -4.68
C ASP A 118 11.16 1.57 -5.11
N LYS A 119 12.06 2.32 -4.48
CA LYS A 119 13.49 2.28 -4.80
C LYS A 119 14.09 0.89 -4.60
N THR A 120 13.69 0.19 -3.54
CA THR A 120 14.21 -1.13 -3.19
C THR A 120 13.80 -2.17 -4.23
N SER A 121 12.51 -2.23 -4.57
CA SER A 121 12.00 -3.12 -5.64
C SER A 121 12.67 -2.85 -6.99
N ALA A 122 12.79 -1.56 -7.34
CA ALA A 122 13.45 -1.16 -8.59
C ALA A 122 14.92 -1.63 -8.65
N SER A 123 15.67 -1.46 -7.56
CA SER A 123 17.08 -1.86 -7.51
C SER A 123 17.28 -3.37 -7.55
N ASN A 124 16.39 -4.14 -6.88
CA ASN A 124 16.47 -5.59 -6.85
C ASN A 124 16.05 -6.23 -8.18
N LEU A 125 14.98 -5.73 -8.79
CA LEU A 125 14.45 -6.28 -10.06
C LEU A 125 15.19 -5.78 -11.29
N PHE A 126 15.79 -4.59 -11.23
CA PHE A 126 16.47 -3.94 -12.35
C PHE A 126 17.83 -3.37 -11.94
N PRO A 127 18.84 -4.22 -11.71
CA PRO A 127 20.16 -3.77 -11.28
C PRO A 127 20.87 -2.86 -12.30
N ASP A 128 20.45 -2.88 -13.57
CA ASP A 128 20.91 -1.99 -14.64
C ASP A 128 20.28 -0.58 -14.59
N GLY A 129 19.30 -0.37 -13.71
CA GLY A 129 18.60 0.91 -13.52
C GLY A 129 17.59 1.27 -14.60
N ASN A 130 17.38 0.44 -15.62
CA ASN A 130 16.43 0.68 -16.71
C ASN A 130 15.05 0.07 -16.36
N VAL A 131 14.21 0.82 -15.69
CA VAL A 131 12.99 0.33 -15.02
C VAL A 131 11.70 0.68 -15.78
N ILE A 132 11.55 1.94 -16.21
CA ILE A 132 10.29 2.44 -16.78
C ILE A 132 10.02 1.80 -18.15
N GLY A 133 8.78 1.31 -18.33
CA GLY A 133 8.34 0.61 -19.54
C GLY A 133 8.76 -0.86 -19.60
N LYS A 134 9.48 -1.35 -18.58
CA LYS A 134 9.84 -2.77 -18.46
C LYS A 134 8.72 -3.58 -17.85
N THR A 135 8.78 -4.89 -18.07
CA THR A 135 7.78 -5.84 -17.54
C THR A 135 8.32 -6.54 -16.30
N ILE A 136 7.49 -6.66 -15.30
CA ILE A 136 7.65 -7.58 -14.17
C ILE A 136 6.55 -8.64 -14.24
N GLU A 137 6.77 -9.78 -13.62
CA GLU A 137 5.80 -10.85 -13.53
C GLU A 137 5.36 -11.04 -12.07
N MET A 138 4.06 -11.12 -11.83
CA MET A 138 3.46 -11.42 -10.55
C MET A 138 2.42 -12.52 -10.73
N LYS A 139 2.56 -13.67 -10.05
CA LYS A 139 1.63 -14.81 -10.16
C LYS A 139 1.43 -15.31 -11.61
N GLY A 140 2.45 -15.20 -12.45
CA GLY A 140 2.36 -15.54 -13.87
C GLY A 140 1.73 -14.46 -14.77
N GLU A 141 1.37 -13.32 -14.20
CA GLU A 141 0.75 -12.19 -14.91
C GLU A 141 1.77 -11.08 -15.17
N PRO A 142 1.90 -10.60 -16.42
CA PRO A 142 2.83 -9.53 -16.76
C PRO A 142 2.26 -8.15 -16.39
N PHE A 143 3.09 -7.31 -15.75
CA PHE A 143 2.77 -5.93 -15.43
C PHE A 143 3.85 -4.99 -16.00
N THR A 144 3.43 -3.88 -16.60
CA THR A 144 4.35 -2.86 -17.10
C THR A 144 4.67 -1.87 -15.97
N VAL A 145 5.95 -1.66 -15.68
CA VAL A 145 6.39 -0.64 -14.73
C VAL A 145 6.25 0.74 -15.34
N ILE A 146 5.40 1.59 -14.77
CA ILE A 146 5.09 2.92 -15.30
C ILE A 146 5.70 4.05 -14.48
N GLY A 147 6.10 3.80 -13.24
CA GLY A 147 6.68 4.82 -12.38
C GLY A 147 7.42 4.27 -11.17
N LEU A 148 8.22 5.15 -10.58
CA LEU A 148 8.86 4.95 -9.30
C LEU A 148 8.26 5.89 -8.26
N ILE A 149 8.10 5.38 -7.03
CA ILE A 149 7.54 6.12 -5.91
C ILE A 149 8.53 6.22 -4.75
N ALA A 150 8.41 7.28 -3.98
CA ALA A 150 9.06 7.44 -2.68
C ALA A 150 8.16 8.26 -1.75
N ARG A 151 8.30 8.10 -0.45
CA ARG A 151 7.64 8.98 0.52
C ARG A 151 8.18 10.40 0.42
N LYS A 152 7.30 11.40 0.53
CA LYS A 152 7.69 12.79 0.70
C LYS A 152 8.49 12.93 2.01
N ALA A 153 9.46 13.82 2.06
CA ALA A 153 10.29 14.01 3.24
C ALA A 153 9.47 14.36 4.51
N ALA A 154 8.41 15.16 4.35
CA ALA A 154 7.48 15.51 5.44
C ALA A 154 6.61 14.34 5.93
N SER A 155 6.55 13.25 5.15
CA SER A 155 5.77 12.06 5.47
C SER A 155 6.64 10.88 5.91
N GLN A 156 7.92 11.10 6.13
CA GLN A 156 8.81 10.07 6.66
C GLN A 156 8.61 9.92 8.16
N PRO A 157 8.55 8.69 8.69
CA PRO A 157 8.44 8.47 10.12
C PRO A 157 9.67 9.02 10.85
N VAL A 158 9.44 9.60 12.00
CA VAL A 158 10.53 10.03 12.90
C VAL A 158 10.94 8.82 13.74
N ILE A 159 12.16 8.38 13.58
CA ILE A 159 12.73 7.23 14.31
C ILE A 159 13.43 7.76 15.56
N ASN A 160 12.80 7.61 16.71
CA ASN A 160 13.33 8.03 18.01
C ASN A 160 13.74 6.88 18.93
N SER A 161 13.35 5.66 18.58
CA SER A 161 13.58 4.44 19.38
C SER A 161 13.92 3.23 18.52
N MET A 162 14.47 2.19 19.14
CA MET A 162 14.67 0.90 18.45
C MET A 162 13.33 0.23 18.07
N ASP A 163 12.28 0.47 18.85
CA ASP A 163 10.93 -0.01 18.52
C ASP A 163 10.39 0.67 17.26
N ASP A 164 10.60 1.99 17.11
CA ASP A 164 10.27 2.70 15.87
C ASP A 164 11.08 2.16 14.71
N TYR A 165 12.39 1.93 14.93
CA TYR A 165 13.26 1.35 13.91
C TYR A 165 12.71 0.00 13.42
N TYR A 166 12.42 -0.93 14.32
CA TYR A 166 11.88 -2.24 13.94
C TYR A 166 10.49 -2.14 13.29
N ARG A 167 9.65 -1.22 13.72
CA ARG A 167 8.31 -1.03 13.18
C ARG A 167 8.32 -0.43 11.77
N TYR A 168 9.20 0.53 11.51
CA TYR A 168 9.20 1.30 10.27
C TYR A 168 10.26 0.87 9.27
N MET A 169 11.39 0.34 9.74
CA MET A 169 12.51 -0.05 8.88
C MET A 169 12.54 -1.54 8.54
N SER A 170 11.81 -2.40 9.27
CA SER A 170 11.75 -3.84 8.96
C SER A 170 11.11 -4.12 7.58
N ASN A 171 10.28 -3.22 7.07
CA ASN A 171 9.68 -3.34 5.74
C ASN A 171 10.48 -2.62 4.64
N ASP A 172 11.39 -1.71 4.98
CA ASP A 172 12.16 -0.93 3.98
C ASP A 172 13.20 -1.79 3.23
N GLY A 173 13.52 -2.98 3.75
CA GLY A 173 14.48 -3.89 3.12
C GLY A 173 13.88 -4.83 2.06
N SER A 174 12.58 -5.00 2.03
CA SER A 174 11.90 -6.02 1.22
C SER A 174 11.40 -5.55 -0.13
N GLY A 175 11.13 -4.25 -0.27
CA GLY A 175 10.58 -3.64 -1.48
C GLY A 175 9.05 -3.71 -1.55
N MET A 176 8.46 -2.73 -2.26
CA MET A 176 7.02 -2.60 -2.46
C MET A 176 6.67 -2.42 -3.93
N VAL A 177 5.64 -3.12 -4.37
CA VAL A 177 5.05 -3.02 -5.71
C VAL A 177 3.59 -2.62 -5.56
N CYS A 178 3.19 -1.47 -6.13
CA CYS A 178 1.80 -1.06 -6.17
C CYS A 178 1.19 -1.33 -7.55
N VAL A 179 -0.04 -1.84 -7.56
CA VAL A 179 -0.88 -2.03 -8.75
C VAL A 179 -2.25 -1.40 -8.50
N PRO A 180 -3.03 -1.05 -9.53
CA PRO A 180 -4.43 -0.65 -9.33
C PRO A 180 -5.21 -1.74 -8.59
N ASP A 181 -6.05 -1.37 -7.62
CA ASP A 181 -6.89 -2.31 -6.85
C ASP A 181 -7.81 -3.13 -7.77
N THR A 182 -8.24 -2.55 -8.89
CA THR A 182 -9.12 -3.20 -9.87
C THR A 182 -8.49 -4.43 -10.56
N VAL A 183 -7.16 -4.57 -10.54
CA VAL A 183 -6.47 -5.77 -11.05
C VAL A 183 -6.17 -6.81 -9.95
N TRP A 184 -6.44 -6.50 -8.68
CA TRP A 184 -6.20 -7.41 -7.56
C TRP A 184 -6.82 -8.80 -7.75
N PRO A 185 -8.06 -8.93 -8.26
CA PRO A 185 -8.69 -10.25 -8.51
C PRO A 185 -7.97 -11.11 -9.54
N THR A 186 -7.06 -10.58 -10.34
CA THR A 186 -6.23 -11.38 -11.26
C THR A 186 -5.05 -12.04 -10.55
N LEU A 187 -4.68 -11.52 -9.37
CA LEU A 187 -3.55 -12.01 -8.57
C LEU A 187 -4.02 -12.85 -7.38
N TYR A 188 -5.15 -12.48 -6.77
CA TYR A 188 -5.65 -13.02 -5.51
C TYR A 188 -7.16 -13.23 -5.53
N GLN A 189 -7.79 -13.21 -4.38
CA GLN A 189 -9.22 -13.47 -4.23
C GLN A 189 -10.07 -12.29 -4.71
N TYR A 190 -11.18 -12.57 -5.42
CA TYR A 190 -12.06 -11.56 -6.00
C TYR A 190 -12.80 -10.72 -4.95
N ASP A 191 -13.29 -11.35 -3.89
CA ASP A 191 -14.13 -10.76 -2.83
C ASP A 191 -13.37 -10.54 -1.52
N GLU A 192 -12.05 -10.38 -1.62
CA GLU A 192 -11.20 -10.11 -0.47
C GLU A 192 -11.56 -8.74 0.14
N PRO A 193 -11.73 -8.64 1.48
CA PRO A 193 -11.93 -7.36 2.13
C PRO A 193 -10.68 -6.49 2.02
N GLN A 194 -10.89 -5.18 1.83
CA GLN A 194 -9.82 -4.20 1.80
C GLN A 194 -9.40 -3.79 3.21
N ASN A 195 -8.19 -3.24 3.31
CA ASN A 195 -7.76 -2.41 4.42
C ASN A 195 -8.17 -0.96 4.13
N VAL A 196 -8.40 -0.19 5.20
CA VAL A 196 -8.72 1.23 5.13
C VAL A 196 -7.60 2.02 5.78
N VAL A 197 -7.17 3.08 5.14
CA VAL A 197 -6.32 4.10 5.73
C VAL A 197 -7.00 5.44 5.63
N VAL A 198 -6.96 6.22 6.71
CA VAL A 198 -7.45 7.60 6.75
C VAL A 198 -6.30 8.54 7.07
N ARG A 199 -6.32 9.74 6.51
CA ARG A 199 -5.51 10.86 6.98
C ARG A 199 -6.39 11.80 7.78
N ALA A 200 -6.05 11.98 9.05
CA ALA A 200 -6.79 12.87 9.93
C ALA A 200 -6.49 14.33 9.63
N THR A 201 -7.46 15.22 9.84
CA THR A 201 -7.33 16.67 9.63
C THR A 201 -6.31 17.29 10.58
N SER A 202 -6.21 16.75 11.82
CA SER A 202 -5.22 17.17 12.81
C SER A 202 -4.78 16.01 13.70
N THR A 203 -3.68 16.18 14.43
CA THR A 203 -3.25 15.21 15.45
C THR A 203 -4.18 15.18 16.66
N ASP A 204 -4.96 16.24 16.90
CA ASP A 204 -5.92 16.32 18.02
C ASP A 204 -7.23 15.55 17.70
N ASP A 205 -7.57 15.40 16.43
CA ASP A 205 -8.75 14.65 15.96
C ASP A 205 -8.54 13.13 15.98
N MET A 206 -7.35 12.69 16.37
CA MET A 206 -6.96 11.29 16.47
C MET A 206 -7.24 10.67 17.86
N THR A 207 -8.02 11.32 18.72
CA THR A 207 -8.33 10.86 20.09
C THR A 207 -9.72 10.28 20.24
#